data_abe4eaab46a7482a6abcb498dccb3494
#
_entry.id   abe4eaab46a7482a6abcb498dccb3494
#
_cell.length_a   1.000
_cell.length_b   1.000
_cell.length_c   1.000
_cell.angle_alpha   90.00
_cell.angle_beta   90.00
_cell.angle_gamma   90.00
#
_symmetry.space_group_name_H-M   'P 1'
#
loop_
_entity.id
_entity.type
_entity.pdbx_description
1 polymer ?
#
loop_
_entity_poly.entity_id
_entity_poly.type
_entity_poly.pdbx_seq_one_letter_code
_entity_poly.pdbx_strand_id
1 'polypeptide(L)'
;MYKRQYIHWGDEYRLTANKKQIEIAQQLCNLGVDVIVGGHAHVVEPIDLLTSETDPDHKTVCLYSMGNAVSNQRKERASIKTGHTEDGVLFSITFAKYSDGTVLLESTDILPTWVNMFTSKATGKLVYQIIPLDKNVADWKTEFDLTDTSLGNAEKSYDRTIKIVGDGLDKVKEYLNVHSVYPAVPKADPGTSDISDISSLSPAA
;
A
#
# COMPACT_ATOMS: atom_id res chain seq x y z
N MET A 1 2.00 -7.39 -18.68
CA MET A 1 2.67 -7.95 -17.46
C MET A 1 2.86 -6.81 -16.48
N TYR A 2 2.36 -6.91 -15.23
CA TYR A 2 2.55 -5.90 -14.20
C TYR A 2 3.96 -5.91 -13.63
N LYS A 3 4.56 -4.72 -13.48
CA LYS A 3 5.89 -4.51 -12.91
C LYS A 3 5.75 -3.84 -11.54
N ARG A 4 6.24 -4.51 -10.49
CA ARG A 4 6.27 -3.99 -9.12
C ARG A 4 7.71 -3.82 -8.68
N GLN A 5 8.07 -2.63 -8.24
CA GLN A 5 9.41 -2.29 -7.79
C GLN A 5 9.41 -2.03 -6.30
N TYR A 6 10.21 -2.77 -5.56
CA TYR A 6 10.58 -2.43 -4.20
C TYR A 6 11.94 -1.75 -4.18
N ILE A 7 12.05 -0.60 -3.50
CA ILE A 7 13.25 0.22 -3.56
C ILE A 7 13.65 0.75 -2.19
N HIS A 8 14.95 0.71 -1.89
CA HIS A 8 15.56 1.24 -0.69
C HIS A 8 16.21 2.59 -1.01
N TRP A 9 15.61 3.69 -0.56
CA TRP A 9 15.97 5.05 -0.94
C TRP A 9 15.52 6.10 0.08
N GLY A 10 15.83 7.36 -0.20
CA GLY A 10 15.38 8.50 0.59
C GLY A 10 16.36 8.89 1.69
N ASP A 11 15.92 9.80 2.54
CA ASP A 11 16.64 10.30 3.68
C ASP A 11 15.96 9.82 4.96
N GLU A 12 16.75 9.34 5.93
CA GLU A 12 16.20 8.92 7.22
C GLU A 12 15.41 10.04 7.90
N TYR A 13 14.24 9.68 8.43
CA TYR A 13 13.35 10.51 9.26
C TYR A 13 12.73 11.72 8.56
N ARG A 14 12.74 11.77 7.24
CA ARG A 14 11.98 12.76 6.46
C ARG A 14 10.60 12.25 6.14
N LEU A 15 9.58 13.11 6.38
CA LEU A 15 8.16 12.76 6.14
C LEU A 15 7.69 13.07 4.71
N THR A 16 8.60 13.50 3.85
CA THR A 16 8.32 13.84 2.45
C THR A 16 9.43 13.30 1.56
N ALA A 17 9.06 12.81 0.40
CA ALA A 17 10.03 12.36 -0.59
C ALA A 17 11.00 13.48 -0.97
N ASN A 18 12.27 13.15 -1.08
CA ASN A 18 13.29 14.08 -1.57
C ASN A 18 13.29 14.13 -3.10
N LYS A 19 13.99 15.12 -3.66
CA LYS A 19 14.06 15.34 -5.10
C LYS A 19 14.53 14.10 -5.87
N LYS A 20 15.51 13.36 -5.33
CA LYS A 20 16.04 12.16 -6.00
C LYS A 20 15.04 11.01 -6.01
N GLN A 21 14.27 10.82 -4.92
CA GLN A 21 13.18 9.85 -4.90
C GLN A 21 12.14 10.17 -5.98
N ILE A 22 11.72 11.45 -6.10
CA ILE A 22 10.75 11.90 -7.10
C ILE A 22 11.27 11.68 -8.52
N GLU A 23 12.53 12.04 -8.81
CA GLU A 23 13.17 11.84 -10.11
C GLU A 23 13.23 10.35 -10.50
N ILE A 24 13.65 9.48 -9.57
CA ILE A 24 13.72 8.03 -9.83
C ILE A 24 12.32 7.44 -10.00
N ALA A 25 11.35 7.84 -9.19
CA ALA A 25 9.96 7.39 -9.32
C ALA A 25 9.39 7.74 -10.70
N GLN A 26 9.63 8.97 -11.18
CA GLN A 26 9.21 9.40 -12.50
C GLN A 26 9.89 8.60 -13.63
N GLN A 27 11.20 8.33 -13.50
CA GLN A 27 11.92 7.49 -14.47
C GLN A 27 11.34 6.07 -14.52
N LEU A 28 11.05 5.47 -13.37
CA LEU A 28 10.43 4.14 -13.29
C LEU A 28 9.01 4.14 -13.91
N CYS A 29 8.24 5.20 -13.67
CA CYS A 29 6.94 5.40 -14.30
C CYS A 29 7.08 5.46 -15.84
N ASN A 30 8.02 6.24 -16.36
CA ASN A 30 8.30 6.35 -17.80
C ASN A 30 8.77 5.01 -18.44
N LEU A 31 9.32 4.10 -17.63
CA LEU A 31 9.71 2.75 -18.03
C LEU A 31 8.59 1.70 -17.88
N GLY A 32 7.38 2.15 -17.54
CA GLY A 32 6.19 1.31 -17.42
C GLY A 32 6.18 0.44 -16.15
N VAL A 33 6.72 0.92 -15.05
CA VAL A 33 6.51 0.31 -13.72
C VAL A 33 5.14 0.72 -13.21
N ASP A 34 4.33 -0.25 -12.76
CA ASP A 34 2.94 0.01 -12.34
C ASP A 34 2.85 0.40 -10.87
N VAL A 35 3.72 -0.18 -10.04
CA VAL A 35 3.72 0.07 -8.59
C VAL A 35 5.15 0.20 -8.06
N ILE A 36 5.37 1.23 -7.25
CA ILE A 36 6.62 1.46 -6.53
C ILE A 36 6.33 1.45 -5.03
N VAL A 37 7.11 0.67 -4.29
CA VAL A 37 7.05 0.60 -2.83
C VAL A 37 8.42 0.88 -2.27
N GLY A 38 8.54 1.99 -1.56
CA GLY A 38 9.80 2.44 -0.98
C GLY A 38 9.96 2.05 0.49
N GLY A 39 11.21 2.09 0.93
CA GLY A 39 11.62 1.93 2.32
C GLY A 39 12.96 2.60 2.55
N HIS A 40 13.49 2.56 3.75
CA HIS A 40 14.72 3.19 4.26
C HIS A 40 14.47 4.41 5.17
N ALA A 41 13.54 5.29 4.86
CA ALA A 41 13.34 6.54 5.60
C ALA A 41 13.00 6.32 7.10
N HIS A 42 12.66 5.11 7.53
CA HIS A 42 12.22 4.76 8.89
C HIS A 42 10.98 5.52 9.38
N VAL A 43 10.30 6.20 8.48
CA VAL A 43 9.01 6.87 8.67
C VAL A 43 8.16 6.64 7.45
N VAL A 44 6.85 6.75 7.59
CA VAL A 44 5.93 6.70 6.46
C VAL A 44 6.12 7.97 5.63
N GLU A 45 6.20 7.84 4.31
CA GLU A 45 6.19 8.94 3.35
C GLU A 45 4.94 8.89 2.48
N PRO A 46 4.59 9.95 1.75
CA PRO A 46 3.36 10.04 0.97
C PRO A 46 3.17 8.93 -0.08
N ILE A 47 1.92 8.76 -0.47
CA ILE A 47 1.53 8.04 -1.69
C ILE A 47 1.34 9.07 -2.81
N ASP A 48 1.72 8.72 -4.04
CA ASP A 48 1.49 9.53 -5.23
C ASP A 48 0.99 8.68 -6.40
N LEU A 49 0.26 9.31 -7.31
CA LEU A 49 -0.17 8.75 -8.59
C LEU A 49 0.60 9.48 -9.70
N LEU A 50 1.64 8.85 -10.20
CA LEU A 50 2.49 9.41 -11.24
C LEU A 50 1.89 9.14 -12.62
N THR A 51 2.08 10.10 -13.53
CA THR A 51 1.76 9.95 -14.96
C THR A 51 3.06 9.81 -15.74
N SER A 52 3.16 8.83 -16.62
CA SER A 52 4.30 8.71 -17.49
C SER A 52 4.36 9.88 -18.49
N GLU A 53 5.56 10.43 -18.67
CA GLU A 53 5.84 11.50 -19.65
C GLU A 53 5.94 10.93 -21.08
N THR A 54 6.18 9.63 -21.20
CA THR A 54 6.34 8.93 -22.49
C THR A 54 5.08 8.20 -22.93
N ASP A 55 4.15 7.93 -22.00
CA ASP A 55 2.87 7.27 -22.23
C ASP A 55 1.82 7.86 -21.29
N PRO A 56 1.06 8.90 -21.69
CA PRO A 56 0.11 9.58 -20.80
C PRO A 56 -1.00 8.71 -20.22
N ASP A 57 -1.28 7.57 -20.85
CA ASP A 57 -2.28 6.60 -20.36
C ASP A 57 -1.71 5.70 -19.25
N HIS A 58 -0.38 5.62 -19.13
CA HIS A 58 0.27 4.85 -18.08
C HIS A 58 0.39 5.65 -16.78
N LYS A 59 -0.07 5.02 -15.68
CA LYS A 59 0.01 5.56 -14.31
C LYS A 59 0.79 4.58 -13.42
N THR A 60 1.50 5.16 -12.46
CA THR A 60 2.23 4.42 -11.42
C THR A 60 1.73 4.83 -10.05
N VAL A 61 1.35 3.85 -9.23
CA VAL A 61 1.10 4.09 -7.80
C VAL A 61 2.42 4.00 -7.06
N CYS A 62 2.82 5.06 -6.39
CA CYS A 62 4.09 5.15 -5.65
C CYS A 62 3.83 5.44 -4.17
N LEU A 63 4.14 4.47 -3.29
CA LEU A 63 4.31 4.71 -1.87
C LEU A 63 5.80 4.94 -1.61
N TYR A 64 6.19 6.17 -1.28
CA TYR A 64 7.60 6.54 -1.16
C TYR A 64 8.31 5.86 0.02
N SER A 65 7.62 5.60 1.14
CA SER A 65 8.13 4.76 2.23
C SER A 65 7.01 4.15 3.06
N MET A 66 7.13 2.85 3.35
CA MET A 66 6.19 2.13 4.21
C MET A 66 6.40 2.39 5.71
N GLY A 67 7.43 3.13 6.11
CA GLY A 67 7.82 3.26 7.51
C GLY A 67 8.46 2.00 8.09
N ASN A 68 8.28 1.78 9.37
CA ASN A 68 8.85 0.65 10.10
C ASN A 68 7.82 -0.44 10.38
N ALA A 69 8.07 -1.66 9.91
CA ALA A 69 7.21 -2.81 10.25
C ALA A 69 7.38 -3.22 11.73
N VAL A 70 8.63 -3.41 12.17
CA VAL A 70 9.02 -3.63 13.57
C VAL A 70 10.28 -2.83 13.84
N SER A 71 10.28 -2.00 14.87
CA SER A 71 11.44 -1.16 15.15
C SER A 71 11.57 -0.83 16.64
N ASN A 72 12.82 -0.69 17.08
CA ASN A 72 13.16 -0.10 18.37
C ASN A 72 13.52 1.38 18.27
N GLN A 73 13.22 2.03 17.15
CA GLN A 73 13.40 3.47 16.97
C GLN A 73 12.24 4.23 17.63
N ARG A 74 12.26 4.24 18.96
CA ARG A 74 11.21 4.84 19.79
C ARG A 74 11.42 6.35 19.89
N LYS A 75 10.31 7.10 20.02
CA LYS A 75 10.32 8.57 20.22
C LYS A 75 11.21 9.02 21.40
N GLU A 76 11.39 8.16 22.40
CA GLU A 76 12.26 8.43 23.53
C GLU A 76 13.75 8.31 23.19
N ARG A 77 14.10 7.56 22.13
CA ARG A 77 15.46 7.20 21.75
C ARG A 77 15.88 7.71 20.37
N ALA A 78 14.91 7.83 19.43
CA ALA A 78 15.17 8.30 18.09
C ALA A 78 15.59 9.80 18.07
N SER A 79 16.21 10.22 16.99
CA SER A 79 16.58 11.63 16.75
C SER A 79 15.34 12.51 16.64
N ILE A 80 14.25 12.00 16.08
CA ILE A 80 12.96 12.69 16.06
C ILE A 80 12.07 12.18 17.19
N LYS A 81 11.42 13.11 17.89
CA LYS A 81 10.60 12.84 19.10
C LYS A 81 9.10 12.77 18.80
N THR A 82 8.73 12.77 17.53
CA THR A 82 7.31 12.88 17.11
C THR A 82 6.56 11.55 17.12
N GLY A 83 7.26 10.42 17.21
CA GLY A 83 6.70 9.07 17.18
C GLY A 83 6.55 8.47 15.78
N HIS A 84 6.84 9.19 14.70
CA HIS A 84 6.71 8.67 13.33
C HIS A 84 7.60 7.45 13.05
N THR A 85 8.68 7.24 13.81
CA THR A 85 9.53 6.05 13.72
C THR A 85 8.90 4.80 14.35
N GLU A 86 7.74 4.94 14.99
CA GLU A 86 6.95 3.84 15.55
C GLU A 86 5.84 3.40 14.58
N ASP A 87 5.66 4.13 13.47
CA ASP A 87 4.59 3.95 12.50
C ASP A 87 5.04 3.18 11.28
N GLY A 88 4.12 2.42 10.72
CA GLY A 88 4.27 1.75 9.45
C GLY A 88 2.93 1.59 8.75
N VAL A 89 2.95 1.03 7.56
CA VAL A 89 1.74 0.68 6.82
C VAL A 89 1.87 -0.69 6.17
N LEU A 90 0.78 -1.45 6.18
CA LEU A 90 0.55 -2.54 5.25
C LEU A 90 -0.11 -1.95 4.01
N PHE A 91 0.55 -2.09 2.87
CA PHE A 91 0.08 -1.58 1.58
C PHE A 91 -0.51 -2.71 0.76
N SER A 92 -1.83 -2.67 0.56
CA SER A 92 -2.58 -3.69 -0.18
C SER A 92 -2.80 -3.25 -1.61
N ILE A 93 -2.58 -4.17 -2.56
CA ILE A 93 -2.76 -3.93 -3.99
C ILE A 93 -3.45 -5.14 -4.59
N THR A 94 -4.55 -4.91 -5.31
CA THR A 94 -5.29 -5.96 -6.01
C THR A 94 -5.17 -5.79 -7.52
N PHE A 95 -4.79 -6.85 -8.20
CA PHE A 95 -4.77 -6.93 -9.66
C PHE A 95 -5.77 -7.97 -10.14
N ALA A 96 -6.59 -7.61 -11.12
CA ALA A 96 -7.42 -8.55 -11.85
C ALA A 96 -6.76 -8.97 -13.15
N LYS A 97 -6.75 -10.27 -13.43
CA LYS A 97 -6.34 -10.81 -14.73
C LYS A 97 -7.56 -11.40 -15.44
N TYR A 98 -7.81 -10.93 -16.63
CA TYR A 98 -8.93 -11.33 -17.47
C TYR A 98 -8.53 -12.44 -18.47
N SER A 99 -9.53 -13.12 -19.06
CA SER A 99 -9.32 -14.27 -19.94
C SER A 99 -8.61 -13.93 -21.25
N ASP A 100 -8.70 -12.68 -21.70
CA ASP A 100 -7.97 -12.17 -22.88
C ASP A 100 -6.50 -11.82 -22.59
N GLY A 101 -6.05 -12.02 -21.34
CA GLY A 101 -4.71 -11.69 -20.88
C GLY A 101 -4.54 -10.28 -20.35
N THR A 102 -5.56 -9.43 -20.42
CA THR A 102 -5.57 -8.09 -19.83
C THR A 102 -5.39 -8.20 -18.31
N VAL A 103 -4.59 -7.31 -17.74
CA VAL A 103 -4.41 -7.20 -16.29
C VAL A 103 -4.63 -5.75 -15.89
N LEU A 104 -5.51 -5.51 -14.95
CA LEU A 104 -5.81 -4.18 -14.42
C LEU A 104 -5.45 -4.10 -12.94
N LEU A 105 -5.01 -2.92 -12.50
CA LEU A 105 -4.96 -2.58 -11.08
C LEU A 105 -6.38 -2.23 -10.64
N GLU A 106 -6.98 -3.06 -9.78
CA GLU A 106 -8.38 -2.90 -9.34
C GLU A 106 -8.51 -1.99 -8.13
N SER A 107 -7.65 -2.21 -7.13
CA SER A 107 -7.74 -1.46 -5.90
C SER A 107 -6.40 -1.34 -5.21
N THR A 108 -6.30 -0.32 -4.38
CA THR A 108 -5.22 -0.14 -3.43
C THR A 108 -5.78 0.36 -2.11
N ASP A 109 -5.18 -0.07 -1.02
CA ASP A 109 -5.52 0.41 0.31
C ASP A 109 -4.30 0.32 1.24
N ILE A 110 -4.41 0.98 2.36
CA ILE A 110 -3.42 0.91 3.44
C ILE A 110 -4.09 0.51 4.75
N LEU A 111 -3.35 -0.23 5.56
CA LEU A 111 -3.66 -0.43 6.96
C LEU A 111 -2.50 0.15 7.77
N PRO A 112 -2.67 1.29 8.45
CA PRO A 112 -1.66 1.83 9.34
C PRO A 112 -1.31 0.84 10.44
N THR A 113 -0.05 0.81 10.85
CA THR A 113 0.44 -0.03 11.96
C THR A 113 1.24 0.79 12.93
N TRP A 114 1.19 0.41 14.20
CA TRP A 114 1.98 1.02 15.26
C TRP A 114 2.73 -0.03 16.07
N VAL A 115 3.97 0.27 16.43
CA VAL A 115 4.77 -0.63 17.28
C VAL A 115 4.59 -0.26 18.74
N ASN A 116 3.80 -1.04 19.47
CA ASN A 116 3.66 -0.98 20.91
C ASN A 116 4.83 -1.70 21.59
N MET A 117 5.54 -1.00 22.47
CA MET A 117 6.64 -1.58 23.26
C MET A 117 6.26 -1.59 24.73
N PHE A 118 6.29 -2.77 25.36
CA PHE A 118 5.98 -2.91 26.78
C PHE A 118 6.77 -4.07 27.40
N THR A 119 6.84 -4.09 28.74
CA THR A 119 7.39 -5.21 29.47
C THR A 119 6.28 -6.19 29.83
N SER A 120 6.35 -7.43 29.37
CA SER A 120 5.39 -8.47 29.67
C SER A 120 5.40 -8.77 31.17
N LYS A 121 4.24 -8.69 31.80
CA LYS A 121 4.06 -9.04 33.21
C LYS A 121 4.30 -10.53 33.49
N ALA A 122 4.01 -11.39 32.51
CA ALA A 122 4.16 -12.84 32.64
C ALA A 122 5.61 -13.30 32.56
N THR A 123 6.45 -12.63 31.76
CA THR A 123 7.82 -13.09 31.48
C THR A 123 8.90 -12.11 31.94
N GLY A 124 8.55 -10.88 32.31
CA GLY A 124 9.50 -9.82 32.62
C GLY A 124 10.31 -9.32 31.41
N LYS A 125 10.03 -9.83 30.22
CA LYS A 125 10.78 -9.48 28.99
C LYS A 125 10.12 -8.33 28.25
N LEU A 126 10.96 -7.57 27.53
CA LEU A 126 10.51 -6.55 26.61
C LEU A 126 9.84 -7.19 25.39
N VAL A 127 8.67 -6.66 25.01
CA VAL A 127 7.85 -7.13 23.88
C VAL A 127 7.65 -5.96 22.93
N TYR A 128 7.74 -6.25 21.64
CA TYR A 128 7.37 -5.37 20.54
C TYR A 128 6.16 -5.98 19.85
N GLN A 129 5.01 -5.33 19.97
CA GLN A 129 3.74 -5.78 19.42
C GLN A 129 3.36 -4.84 18.27
N ILE A 130 3.09 -5.39 17.09
CA ILE A 130 2.58 -4.61 15.97
C ILE A 130 1.06 -4.54 16.12
N ILE A 131 0.53 -3.32 16.21
CA ILE A 131 -0.90 -3.05 16.30
C ILE A 131 -1.38 -2.60 14.93
N PRO A 132 -2.26 -3.36 14.25
CA PRO A 132 -2.96 -2.88 13.06
C PRO A 132 -4.00 -1.84 13.51
N LEU A 133 -3.98 -0.67 12.87
CA LEU A 133 -4.82 0.46 13.22
C LEU A 133 -5.93 0.60 12.17
N ASP A 134 -6.95 -0.23 12.30
CA ASP A 134 -8.17 -0.09 11.53
C ASP A 134 -9.05 1.07 12.07
N LYS A 135 -10.26 1.23 11.55
CA LYS A 135 -11.15 2.32 11.97
C LYS A 135 -11.83 2.10 13.34
N ASN A 136 -11.65 0.94 13.96
CA ASN A 136 -12.34 0.57 15.21
C ASN A 136 -11.48 0.83 16.44
N VAL A 137 -11.18 2.10 16.71
CA VAL A 137 -10.37 2.53 17.85
C VAL A 137 -10.85 1.93 19.18
N ALA A 138 -12.19 1.79 19.36
CA ALA A 138 -12.77 1.26 20.59
C ALA A 138 -12.37 -0.18 20.88
N ASP A 139 -12.09 -0.96 19.83
CA ASP A 139 -11.74 -2.38 19.94
C ASP A 139 -10.26 -2.58 20.25
N TRP A 140 -9.38 -1.66 19.85
CA TRP A 140 -7.91 -1.82 19.99
C TRP A 140 -7.49 -2.05 21.45
N LYS A 141 -8.14 -1.36 22.39
CA LYS A 141 -7.79 -1.49 23.80
C LYS A 141 -7.99 -2.90 24.32
N THR A 142 -9.10 -3.52 23.97
CA THR A 142 -9.47 -4.86 24.44
C THR A 142 -8.73 -5.95 23.65
N GLU A 143 -8.67 -5.81 22.33
CA GLU A 143 -8.06 -6.80 21.45
C GLU A 143 -6.56 -6.96 21.69
N PHE A 144 -5.87 -5.83 21.93
CA PHE A 144 -4.41 -5.82 22.10
C PHE A 144 -3.95 -5.59 23.54
N ASP A 145 -4.86 -5.62 24.53
CA ASP A 145 -4.57 -5.36 25.96
C ASP A 145 -3.79 -4.06 26.18
N LEU A 146 -4.25 -2.97 25.55
CA LEU A 146 -3.56 -1.69 25.61
C LEU A 146 -3.90 -0.94 26.91
N THR A 147 -2.86 -0.32 27.50
CA THR A 147 -3.07 0.71 28.55
C THR A 147 -3.69 1.96 27.93
N ASP A 148 -4.29 2.84 28.74
CA ASP A 148 -4.82 4.12 28.25
C ASP A 148 -3.74 4.97 27.54
N THR A 149 -2.50 4.93 28.05
CA THR A 149 -1.36 5.60 27.41
C THR A 149 -1.03 5.00 26.06
N SER A 150 -1.00 3.66 25.97
CA SER A 150 -0.73 2.96 24.72
C SER A 150 -1.85 3.18 23.69
N LEU A 151 -3.11 3.17 24.12
CA LEU A 151 -4.24 3.50 23.26
C LEU A 151 -4.10 4.92 22.69
N GLY A 152 -3.86 5.93 23.52
CA GLY A 152 -3.67 7.30 23.04
C GLY A 152 -2.44 7.49 22.14
N ASN A 153 -1.40 6.62 22.23
CA ASN A 153 -0.31 6.61 21.28
C ASN A 153 -0.71 5.96 19.96
N ALA A 154 -1.50 4.90 19.99
CA ALA A 154 -2.04 4.23 18.80
C ALA A 154 -2.95 5.19 18.00
N GLU A 155 -3.86 5.90 18.68
CA GLU A 155 -4.71 6.93 18.06
C GLU A 155 -3.88 8.00 17.35
N LYS A 156 -2.89 8.56 18.04
CA LYS A 156 -1.97 9.54 17.43
C LYS A 156 -1.18 8.98 16.26
N SER A 157 -0.80 7.69 16.30
CA SER A 157 -0.14 7.01 15.20
C SER A 157 -1.04 6.92 13.99
N TYR A 158 -2.29 6.53 14.18
CA TYR A 158 -3.30 6.49 13.13
C TYR A 158 -3.47 7.86 12.46
N ASP A 159 -3.76 8.91 13.26
CA ASP A 159 -4.03 10.25 12.76
C ASP A 159 -2.85 10.81 11.92
N ARG A 160 -1.62 10.67 12.42
CA ARG A 160 -0.45 11.20 11.72
C ARG A 160 -0.11 10.39 10.46
N THR A 161 -0.36 9.08 10.46
CA THR A 161 -0.16 8.23 9.28
C THR A 161 -1.15 8.58 8.19
N ILE A 162 -2.45 8.65 8.54
CA ILE A 162 -3.50 9.05 7.59
C ILE A 162 -3.24 10.46 7.05
N LYS A 163 -2.77 11.39 7.87
CA LYS A 163 -2.40 12.73 7.40
C LYS A 163 -1.29 12.73 6.35
N ILE A 164 -0.36 11.77 6.40
CA ILE A 164 0.74 11.68 5.44
C ILE A 164 0.28 11.06 4.11
N VAL A 165 -0.53 9.99 4.17
CA VAL A 165 -0.83 9.18 2.98
C VAL A 165 -2.23 9.45 2.41
N GLY A 166 -3.14 10.07 3.16
CA GLY A 166 -4.57 10.17 2.83
C GLY A 166 -4.83 10.83 1.48
N ASP A 167 -4.32 12.04 1.27
CA ASP A 167 -4.55 12.79 0.02
C ASP A 167 -4.07 12.02 -1.22
N GLY A 168 -2.92 11.35 -1.13
CA GLY A 168 -2.37 10.54 -2.22
C GLY A 168 -3.18 9.28 -2.46
N LEU A 169 -3.59 8.59 -1.38
CA LEU A 169 -4.42 7.41 -1.45
C LEU A 169 -5.79 7.71 -2.07
N ASP A 170 -6.40 8.83 -1.71
CA ASP A 170 -7.69 9.26 -2.25
C ASP A 170 -7.61 9.53 -3.75
N LYS A 171 -6.56 10.21 -4.23
CA LYS A 171 -6.30 10.41 -5.66
C LYS A 171 -6.16 9.08 -6.41
N VAL A 172 -5.45 8.11 -5.84
CA VAL A 172 -5.30 6.78 -6.46
C VAL A 172 -6.65 6.07 -6.50
N LYS A 173 -7.42 6.08 -5.41
CA LYS A 173 -8.75 5.47 -5.35
C LYS A 173 -9.72 6.11 -6.35
N GLU A 174 -9.73 7.43 -6.46
CA GLU A 174 -10.53 8.16 -7.44
C GLU A 174 -10.18 7.75 -8.88
N TYR A 175 -8.89 7.70 -9.21
CA TYR A 175 -8.43 7.23 -10.53
C TYR A 175 -8.87 5.78 -10.79
N LEU A 176 -8.70 4.87 -9.85
CA LEU A 176 -9.05 3.46 -10.02
C LEU A 176 -10.55 3.23 -10.14
N ASN A 177 -11.38 4.00 -9.45
CA ASN A 177 -12.85 3.91 -9.57
C ASN A 177 -13.34 4.13 -11.02
N VAL A 178 -12.60 4.90 -11.80
CA VAL A 178 -12.93 5.17 -13.21
C VAL A 178 -12.23 4.21 -14.17
N HIS A 179 -10.99 3.80 -13.88
CA HIS A 179 -10.09 3.14 -14.83
C HIS A 179 -9.87 1.65 -14.55
N SER A 180 -10.32 1.13 -13.40
CA SER A 180 -10.24 -0.30 -13.08
C SER A 180 -11.39 -1.13 -13.67
N VAL A 181 -12.36 -0.47 -14.30
CA VAL A 181 -13.51 -1.16 -14.90
C VAL A 181 -13.08 -1.82 -16.21
N TYR A 182 -13.10 -3.14 -16.24
CA TYR A 182 -12.93 -3.88 -17.48
C TYR A 182 -14.04 -3.51 -18.47
N PRO A 183 -13.73 -3.12 -19.73
CA PRO A 183 -14.76 -2.81 -20.71
C PRO A 183 -15.72 -4.00 -20.82
N ALA A 184 -17.02 -3.76 -20.58
CA ALA A 184 -18.01 -4.80 -20.74
C ALA A 184 -17.85 -5.42 -22.14
N VAL A 185 -17.60 -6.73 -22.20
CA VAL A 185 -17.59 -7.44 -23.49
C VAL A 185 -18.90 -7.11 -24.19
N PRO A 186 -18.89 -6.56 -25.42
CA PRO A 186 -20.13 -6.35 -26.15
C PRO A 186 -20.87 -7.68 -26.14
N LYS A 187 -22.12 -7.70 -25.65
CA LYS A 187 -22.95 -8.91 -25.74
C LYS A 187 -22.93 -9.32 -27.21
N ALA A 188 -22.45 -10.53 -27.51
CA ALA A 188 -22.50 -11.07 -28.84
C ALA A 188 -23.96 -10.95 -29.33
N ASP A 189 -24.13 -10.37 -30.50
CA ASP A 189 -25.43 -10.22 -31.13
C ASP A 189 -26.08 -11.62 -31.19
N PRO A 190 -27.25 -11.86 -30.66
CA PRO A 190 -27.86 -13.18 -30.67
C PRO A 190 -28.23 -13.68 -32.09
N GLY A 191 -27.76 -12.99 -33.16
CA GLY A 191 -28.09 -13.25 -34.57
C GLY A 191 -27.17 -14.17 -35.33
N THR A 192 -26.06 -14.70 -34.77
CA THR A 192 -25.22 -15.69 -35.46
C THR A 192 -25.13 -16.98 -34.65
N SER A 193 -26.19 -17.79 -34.73
CA SER A 193 -26.14 -19.20 -34.37
C SER A 193 -25.50 -19.97 -35.51
N ASP A 194 -24.20 -20.23 -35.46
CA ASP A 194 -23.57 -21.36 -36.13
C ASP A 194 -22.52 -21.95 -35.19
N ILE A 195 -23.02 -22.77 -34.26
CA ILE A 195 -22.23 -23.76 -33.55
C ILE A 195 -22.72 -25.13 -33.99
N SER A 196 -22.29 -25.56 -35.20
CA SER A 196 -22.23 -26.96 -35.58
C SER A 196 -20.77 -27.31 -35.77
N ASP A 197 -20.31 -28.23 -34.95
CA ASP A 197 -19.03 -28.97 -34.96
C ASP A 197 -18.03 -28.67 -33.85
N ILE A 198 -18.37 -29.15 -32.64
CA ILE A 198 -17.34 -29.61 -31.70
C ILE A 198 -17.72 -31.02 -31.18
N SER A 199 -17.76 -32.00 -32.08
CA SER A 199 -17.89 -33.43 -31.69
C SER A 199 -16.67 -34.29 -32.03
N SER A 200 -15.46 -33.71 -32.13
CA SER A 200 -14.25 -34.51 -32.46
C SER A 200 -13.01 -34.02 -31.74
N LEU A 201 -13.01 -34.00 -30.42
CA LEU A 201 -11.74 -34.00 -29.65
C LEU A 201 -11.85 -35.02 -28.49
N SER A 202 -11.47 -36.24 -28.78
CA SER A 202 -11.15 -37.26 -27.77
C SER A 202 -9.88 -36.89 -27.02
N PRO A 203 -9.82 -37.12 -25.70
CA PRO A 203 -8.59 -36.93 -24.92
C PRO A 203 -7.60 -38.07 -25.29
N ALA A 204 -6.39 -37.69 -25.66
CA ALA A 204 -5.28 -38.62 -25.76
C ALA A 204 -4.73 -38.97 -24.37
N ALA A 205 -4.41 -40.22 -24.20
CA ALA A 205 -3.92 -40.89 -22.99
C ALA A 205 -2.61 -40.33 -22.44
#